data_cd7915fbea1a2e7b0b2fbcbea3e9a9c1
#
_entry.id   cd7915fbea1a2e7b0b2fbcbea3e9a9c1
#
_cell.length_a   1.000
_cell.length_b   1.000
_cell.length_c   1.000
_cell.angle_alpha   90.00
_cell.angle_beta   90.00
_cell.angle_gamma   90.00
#
_symmetry.space_group_name_H-M   'P 1'
#
loop_
_entity.id
_entity.type
_entity.pdbx_description
1 polymer ?
#
loop_
_entity_poly.entity_id
_entity_poly.type
_entity_poly.pdbx_seq_one_letter_code
_entity_poly.pdbx_strand_id
1 'polypeptide(L)'
;AITARELHNKKHGARVRACGLVTMRQRPMTASGTLFLTLEDETGYVNTVIWPRLFEKQRAEILGASLLAVDGVLETDGDVHHLIASRVHDFSELAGGLKGKSRDFS
;
A
#
# COMPACT_ATOMS: atom_id res chain seq x y z
N ALA A 1 4.90 -1.17 -11.40
CA ALA A 1 4.93 -0.54 -10.06
C ALA A 1 6.25 0.17 -9.84
N ILE A 2 6.22 1.28 -9.13
CA ILE A 2 7.43 2.01 -8.79
C ILE A 2 7.87 1.63 -7.39
N THR A 3 9.16 1.83 -7.10
CA THR A 3 9.69 1.60 -5.77
C THR A 3 9.36 2.76 -4.84
N ALA A 4 9.52 2.54 -3.54
CA ALA A 4 9.34 3.61 -2.56
C ALA A 4 10.28 4.77 -2.85
N ARG A 5 11.52 4.46 -3.22
CA ARG A 5 12.50 5.50 -3.58
C ARG A 5 12.02 6.31 -4.77
N GLU A 6 11.54 5.64 -5.81
CA GLU A 6 11.05 6.33 -7.00
C GLU A 6 9.85 7.20 -6.70
N LEU A 7 8.97 6.73 -5.81
CA LEU A 7 7.79 7.48 -5.43
C LEU A 7 8.17 8.83 -4.81
N HIS A 8 9.19 8.85 -3.97
CA HIS A 8 9.61 10.08 -3.31
C HIS A 8 10.18 11.12 -4.28
N ASN A 9 10.49 10.71 -5.51
CA ASN A 9 10.97 11.61 -6.55
C ASN A 9 9.87 12.07 -7.49
N LYS A 10 8.63 11.57 -7.30
CA LYS A 10 7.51 11.97 -8.14
C LYS A 10 6.90 13.26 -7.64
N LYS A 11 6.23 13.97 -8.53
CA LYS A 11 5.59 15.24 -8.21
C LYS A 11 4.23 15.03 -7.56
N HIS A 12 3.81 16.02 -6.80
CA HIS A 12 2.47 16.09 -6.27
C HIS A 12 1.46 15.89 -7.40
N GLY A 13 0.46 15.06 -7.18
CA GLY A 13 -0.57 14.79 -8.17
C GLY A 13 -0.24 13.69 -9.15
N ALA A 14 0.95 13.11 -9.09
CA ALA A 14 1.33 12.04 -10.01
C ALA A 14 0.49 10.79 -9.73
N ARG A 15 0.06 10.14 -10.80
CA ARG A 15 -0.62 8.84 -10.69
C ARG A 15 0.44 7.76 -10.71
N VAL A 16 0.42 6.91 -9.69
CA VAL A 16 1.44 5.88 -9.56
C VAL A 16 0.82 4.58 -9.08
N ARG A 17 1.55 3.50 -9.29
CA ARG A 17 1.27 2.21 -8.66
C ARG A 17 2.49 1.86 -7.82
N ALA A 18 2.26 1.63 -6.55
CA ALA A 18 3.31 1.17 -5.65
C ALA A 18 2.94 -0.21 -5.12
N CYS A 19 3.93 -1.03 -4.89
CA CYS A 19 3.71 -2.38 -4.38
C CYS A 19 4.68 -2.63 -3.23
N GLY A 20 4.20 -3.23 -2.17
CA GLY A 20 5.06 -3.54 -1.04
C GLY A 20 4.37 -4.43 -0.03
N LEU A 21 5.16 -4.86 0.94
CA LEU A 21 4.65 -5.62 2.06
C LEU A 21 3.89 -4.69 2.98
N VAL A 22 2.73 -5.13 3.45
CA VAL A 22 1.94 -4.34 4.39
C VAL A 22 2.53 -4.58 5.77
N THR A 23 3.22 -3.58 6.29
CA THR A 23 3.89 -3.70 7.59
C THR A 23 3.14 -3.02 8.71
N MET A 24 2.19 -2.16 8.38
CA MET A 24 1.39 -1.48 9.39
C MET A 24 0.03 -1.11 8.84
N ARG A 25 -0.99 -1.28 9.66
CA ARG A 25 -2.34 -0.81 9.40
C ARG A 25 -2.81 -0.04 10.61
N GLN A 26 -3.20 1.22 10.42
CA GLN A 26 -3.68 2.05 11.50
C GLN A 26 -4.98 2.73 11.11
N ARG A 27 -5.94 2.70 12.04
CA ARG A 27 -7.20 3.42 11.87
C ARG A 27 -7.39 4.31 13.09
N PRO A 28 -6.85 5.54 13.06
CA PRO A 28 -7.01 6.45 14.18
C PRO A 28 -8.47 6.75 14.43
N MET A 29 -8.86 6.85 15.69
CA MET A 29 -10.25 7.10 16.05
C MET A 29 -10.73 8.45 15.53
N THR A 30 -9.83 9.41 15.38
CA THR A 30 -10.16 10.74 14.91
C THR A 30 -10.23 10.87 13.39
N ALA A 31 -9.94 9.81 12.66
CA ALA A 31 -9.78 9.87 11.21
C ALA A 31 -11.05 9.52 10.43
N SER A 32 -12.20 9.48 11.09
CA SER A 32 -13.49 9.24 10.44
C SER A 32 -13.52 8.00 9.54
N GLY A 33 -12.86 6.94 9.97
CA GLY A 33 -12.83 5.69 9.23
C GLY A 33 -11.74 5.58 8.18
N THR A 34 -10.89 6.60 8.06
CA THR A 34 -9.74 6.54 7.16
C THR A 34 -8.71 5.57 7.72
N LEU A 35 -8.18 4.72 6.84
CA LEU A 35 -7.16 3.75 7.21
C LEU A 35 -5.82 4.19 6.65
N PHE A 36 -4.77 4.06 7.45
CA PHE A 36 -3.41 4.34 7.01
C PHE A 36 -2.64 3.04 6.93
N LEU A 37 -1.99 2.83 5.79
CA LEU A 37 -1.15 1.65 5.58
C LEU A 37 0.28 2.07 5.37
N THR A 38 1.20 1.23 5.83
CA THR A 38 2.59 1.36 5.45
C THR A 38 2.94 0.19 4.55
N LEU A 39 3.45 0.50 3.37
CA LEU A 39 3.96 -0.50 2.43
C LEU A 39 5.48 -0.39 2.43
N GLU A 40 6.16 -1.51 2.49
CA GLU A 40 7.61 -1.51 2.46
C GLU A 40 8.15 -2.33 1.30
N ASP A 41 9.19 -1.81 0.68
CA ASP A 41 9.97 -2.55 -0.30
C ASP A 41 11.46 -2.42 0.06
N GLU A 42 12.33 -2.91 -0.80
CA GLU A 42 13.77 -2.89 -0.52
C GLU A 42 14.35 -1.48 -0.43
N THR A 43 13.68 -0.50 -1.02
CA THR A 43 14.20 0.87 -1.10
C THR A 43 13.64 1.77 -0.01
N GLY A 44 12.62 1.34 0.71
CA GLY A 44 12.01 2.16 1.75
C GLY A 44 10.55 1.83 1.97
N TYR A 45 9.79 2.81 2.42
CA TYR A 45 8.38 2.60 2.70
C TYR A 45 7.54 3.72 2.10
N VAL A 46 6.25 3.41 1.94
CA VAL A 46 5.27 4.33 1.39
C VAL A 46 4.11 4.43 2.37
N ASN A 47 3.76 5.65 2.75
CA ASN A 47 2.57 5.90 3.55
C ASN A 47 1.37 5.98 2.61
N THR A 48 0.38 5.14 2.84
CA THR A 48 -0.78 5.04 1.97
C THR A 48 -2.03 5.40 2.75
N VAL A 49 -2.90 6.19 2.14
CA VAL A 49 -4.17 6.62 2.74
C VAL A 49 -5.30 5.90 2.03
N ILE A 50 -6.11 5.19 2.81
CA ILE A 50 -7.29 4.47 2.31
C ILE A 50 -8.53 5.19 2.84
N TRP A 51 -9.25 5.86 1.95
CA TRP A 51 -10.50 6.52 2.31
C TRP A 51 -11.58 5.49 2.62
N PRO A 52 -12.56 5.83 3.46
CA PRO A 52 -13.60 4.87 3.86
C PRO A 52 -14.31 4.19 2.70
N ARG A 53 -14.58 4.91 1.63
CA ARG A 53 -15.27 4.35 0.47
C ARG A 53 -14.49 3.19 -0.15
N LEU A 54 -13.20 3.38 -0.32
CA LEU A 54 -12.35 2.32 -0.87
C LEU A 54 -12.22 1.16 0.12
N PHE A 55 -12.11 1.49 1.40
CA PHE A 55 -12.02 0.45 2.43
C PHE A 55 -13.25 -0.45 2.39
N GLU A 56 -14.42 0.12 2.27
CA GLU A 56 -15.65 -0.68 2.19
C GLU A 56 -15.68 -1.54 0.95
N LYS A 57 -15.21 -0.99 -0.16
CA LYS A 57 -15.26 -1.67 -1.44
C LYS A 57 -14.25 -2.80 -1.54
N GLN A 58 -13.08 -2.62 -0.99
CA GLN A 58 -11.98 -3.59 -1.10
C GLN A 58 -11.48 -4.04 0.27
N ARG A 59 -12.38 -4.19 1.20
CA ARG A 59 -12.05 -4.53 2.58
C ARG A 59 -11.23 -5.82 2.70
N ALA A 60 -11.61 -6.85 1.96
CA ALA A 60 -10.94 -8.15 2.03
C ALA A 60 -9.48 -8.03 1.63
N GLU A 61 -9.22 -7.36 0.52
CA GLU A 61 -7.85 -7.18 0.03
C GLU A 61 -7.03 -6.32 0.99
N ILE A 62 -7.63 -5.23 1.47
CA ILE A 62 -6.91 -4.29 2.34
C ILE A 62 -6.54 -4.93 3.68
N LEU A 63 -7.44 -5.71 4.26
CA LEU A 63 -7.19 -6.33 5.56
C LEU A 63 -6.42 -7.62 5.47
N GLY A 64 -6.54 -8.33 4.36
CA GLY A 64 -5.98 -9.66 4.25
C GLY A 64 -4.63 -9.75 3.56
N ALA A 65 -4.28 -8.76 2.76
CA ALA A 65 -3.08 -8.87 1.95
C ALA A 65 -1.80 -8.70 2.76
N SER A 66 -0.83 -9.54 2.49
CA SER A 66 0.53 -9.36 3.01
C SER A 66 1.38 -8.58 2.01
N LEU A 67 1.08 -8.72 0.72
CA LEU A 67 1.71 -7.97 -0.36
C LEU A 67 0.60 -7.27 -1.13
N LEU A 68 0.66 -5.96 -1.19
CA LEU A 68 -0.42 -5.16 -1.76
C LEU A 68 0.14 -4.22 -2.81
N ALA A 69 -0.51 -4.16 -3.97
CA ALA A 69 -0.24 -3.13 -4.94
C ALA A 69 -1.34 -2.07 -4.81
N VAL A 70 -0.94 -0.82 -4.83
CA VAL A 70 -1.86 0.30 -4.65
C VAL A 70 -1.72 1.23 -5.83
N ASP A 71 -2.84 1.48 -6.50
CA ASP A 71 -2.95 2.51 -7.52
C ASP A 71 -3.50 3.74 -6.86
N GLY A 72 -2.91 4.88 -7.12
CA GLY A 72 -3.40 6.10 -6.51
C GLY A 72 -2.70 7.34 -7.01
N VAL A 73 -2.94 8.41 -6.28
CA VAL A 73 -2.39 9.73 -6.59
C VAL A 73 -1.50 10.15 -5.44
N LEU A 74 -0.33 10.64 -5.79
CA LEU A 74 0.64 11.09 -4.79
C LEU A 74 0.28 12.49 -4.32
N GLU A 75 0.21 12.65 -2.99
CA GLU A 75 0.12 13.98 -2.37
C GLU A 75 1.41 14.26 -1.64
N THR A 76 1.95 15.42 -1.89
CA THR A 76 3.21 15.85 -1.28
C THR A 76 2.96 17.12 -0.49
N ASP A 77 3.41 17.13 0.76
CA ASP A 77 3.34 18.31 1.62
C ASP A 77 4.72 18.46 2.25
N GLY A 78 5.53 19.36 1.67
CA GLY A 78 6.92 19.48 2.06
C GLY A 78 7.67 18.19 1.77
N ASP A 79 8.25 17.60 2.79
CA ASP A 79 8.98 16.33 2.66
C ASP A 79 8.12 15.12 2.86
N VAL A 80 6.84 15.32 3.19
CA VAL A 80 5.93 14.22 3.47
C VAL A 80 5.22 13.82 2.18
N HIS A 81 5.23 12.52 1.90
CA HIS A 81 4.58 11.96 0.73
C HIS A 81 3.53 10.96 1.18
N HIS A 82 2.31 11.10 0.67
CA HIS A 82 1.22 10.16 0.92
C HIS A 82 0.67 9.67 -0.41
N LEU A 83 0.47 8.38 -0.52
CA LEU A 83 -0.21 7.80 -1.68
C LEU A 83 -1.68 7.66 -1.34
N ILE A 84 -2.52 8.41 -2.02
CA ILE A 84 -3.96 8.34 -1.81
C ILE A 84 -4.51 7.25 -2.71
N ALA A 85 -4.91 6.15 -2.12
CA ALA A 85 -5.31 4.96 -2.87
C ALA A 85 -6.63 5.16 -3.58
N SER A 86 -6.69 4.73 -4.83
CA SER A 86 -7.95 4.65 -5.60
C SER A 86 -8.36 3.20 -5.82
N ARG A 87 -7.41 2.28 -5.82
CA ARG A 87 -7.65 0.86 -6.00
C ARG A 87 -6.48 0.07 -5.43
N VAL A 88 -6.77 -1.12 -4.92
CA VAL A 88 -5.72 -2.01 -4.43
C VAL A 88 -5.82 -3.36 -5.10
N HIS A 89 -4.71 -4.08 -5.14
CA HIS A 89 -4.64 -5.42 -5.70
C HIS A 89 -3.86 -6.29 -4.71
N ASP A 90 -4.44 -7.42 -4.36
CA ASP A 90 -3.81 -8.35 -3.43
C ASP A 90 -2.85 -9.25 -4.20
N PHE A 91 -1.56 -9.03 -4.01
CA PHE A 91 -0.52 -9.83 -4.63
C PHE A 91 0.14 -10.79 -3.65
N SER A 92 -0.56 -11.13 -2.57
CA SER A 92 -0.02 -12.01 -1.54
C SER A 92 0.38 -13.37 -2.08
N GLU A 93 -0.32 -13.84 -3.10
CA GLU A 93 0.06 -15.10 -3.76
C GLU A 93 1.46 -15.04 -4.32
N LEU A 94 1.85 -13.89 -4.84
CA LEU A 94 3.18 -13.72 -5.38
C LEU A 94 4.23 -13.79 -4.28
N ALA A 95 3.96 -13.13 -3.15
CA ALA A 95 4.83 -13.22 -1.98
C ALA A 95 4.83 -14.63 -1.41
N GLY A 96 3.63 -15.24 -1.34
CA GLY A 96 3.48 -16.62 -0.92
C GLY A 96 4.16 -17.59 -1.86
N GLY A 97 4.14 -17.28 -3.15
CA GLY A 97 4.83 -18.07 -4.15
C GLY A 97 6.34 -18.05 -3.99
N LEU A 98 6.88 -16.89 -3.59
CA LEU A 98 8.31 -16.79 -3.30
C LEU A 98 8.67 -17.58 -2.06
N LYS A 99 7.78 -17.62 -1.08
CA LYS A 99 7.91 -18.44 0.11
C LYS A 99 7.35 -19.82 -0.10
N GLY A 100 6.55 -19.96 -1.14
CA GLY A 100 5.78 -21.16 -1.39
C GLY A 100 6.64 -22.39 -1.60
N LYS A 101 7.82 -22.19 -2.10
CA LYS A 101 8.74 -23.29 -2.23
C LYS A 101 9.01 -23.93 -0.89
N SER A 102 9.11 -23.10 0.15
CA SER A 102 9.28 -23.60 1.51
C SER A 102 7.99 -24.15 2.06
N ARG A 103 6.88 -23.52 1.74
CA ARG A 103 5.57 -23.92 2.25
C ARG A 103 5.04 -25.18 1.61
N ASP A 104 5.39 -25.40 0.37
CA ASP A 104 4.97 -26.59 -0.35
C ASP A 104 5.49 -27.87 0.29
N PHE A 105 6.44 -27.72 1.17
CA PHE A 105 7.05 -28.85 1.86
C PHE A 105 6.42 -29.12 3.22
N SER A 106 5.56 -28.24 3.63
CA SER A 106 4.91 -28.37 4.94
C SER A 106 3.54 -28.98 4.83
#